data_6ac507ec594e35d29cf199d4e607f470
#
_entry.id   6ac507ec594e35d29cf199d4e607f470
#
_cell.length_a   1.000
_cell.length_b   1.000
_cell.length_c   1.000
_cell.angle_alpha   90.00
_cell.angle_beta   90.00
_cell.angle_gamma   90.00
#
_symmetry.space_group_name_H-M   'P 1'
#
loop_
_entity.id
_entity.type
_entity.pdbx_description
1 polymer ?
#
loop_
_entity_poly.entity_id
_entity_poly.type
_entity_poly.pdbx_seq_one_letter_code
_entity_poly.pdbx_strand_id
1 'polypeptide(L)'
;PVVTAILNFDFMGGSMGMAVGEAILAAARLAVFQEAPLIMISASGGARMQEGILSLMQMPRTILAVDKVKEAGLPYITILTDPTSGGVSASFAMRGDIAMAEPGAVICFAGARVIEETIREELPEGFQRAEYLLEHGMVDMVVHRRDMRDTLVRLLTLLCNQGPSADVVAMPTSPLTPPSKGDSAETKKSQSKKNGTAPRRVTNTQNAPKD
;
A
#
# COMPACT_ATOMS: atom_id res chain seq x y z
N PRO A 1 10.57 13.15 -1.06
CA PRO A 1 9.36 13.67 -1.71
C PRO A 1 8.17 12.75 -1.46
N VAL A 2 6.95 13.29 -1.51
CA VAL A 2 5.70 12.53 -1.46
C VAL A 2 4.72 13.16 -2.45
N VAL A 3 3.85 12.36 -3.04
CA VAL A 3 2.72 12.85 -3.83
C VAL A 3 1.48 12.80 -2.95
N THR A 4 0.76 13.91 -2.88
CA THR A 4 -0.47 14.01 -2.07
C THR A 4 -1.64 14.38 -2.95
N ALA A 5 -2.75 13.65 -2.84
CA ALA A 5 -4.01 13.97 -3.46
C ALA A 5 -5.10 14.13 -2.39
N ILE A 6 -5.86 15.21 -2.47
CA ILE A 6 -6.83 15.60 -1.45
C ILE A 6 -8.17 15.86 -2.11
N LEU A 7 -9.22 15.24 -1.58
CA LEU A 7 -10.60 15.53 -1.96
C LEU A 7 -11.11 16.75 -1.15
N ASN A 8 -11.75 17.68 -1.84
CA ASN A 8 -12.42 18.81 -1.20
C ASN A 8 -13.90 18.52 -1.05
N PHE A 9 -14.36 18.39 0.21
CA PHE A 9 -15.76 18.11 0.51
C PHE A 9 -16.70 19.27 0.15
N ASP A 10 -16.23 20.52 0.23
CA ASP A 10 -17.04 21.70 -0.10
C ASP A 10 -17.45 21.72 -1.57
N PHE A 11 -16.69 21.03 -2.44
CA PHE A 11 -17.07 20.88 -3.84
C PHE A 11 -17.93 19.64 -4.05
N MET A 12 -19.22 19.83 -4.16
CA MET A 12 -20.24 18.79 -4.44
C MET A 12 -20.16 17.58 -3.48
N GLY A 13 -19.93 17.82 -2.18
CA GLY A 13 -19.79 16.78 -1.16
C GLY A 13 -18.58 15.86 -1.38
N GLY A 14 -17.53 16.35 -2.01
CA GLY A 14 -16.35 15.56 -2.35
C GLY A 14 -16.64 14.37 -3.29
N SER A 15 -17.79 14.39 -3.97
CA SER A 15 -18.27 13.25 -4.76
C SER A 15 -17.35 12.92 -5.93
N MET A 16 -17.10 11.61 -6.11
CA MET A 16 -16.25 11.09 -7.18
C MET A 16 -16.97 11.11 -8.53
N GLY A 17 -16.49 11.94 -9.44
CA GLY A 17 -16.87 11.95 -10.84
C GLY A 17 -15.67 11.76 -11.75
N MET A 18 -15.84 11.95 -13.07
CA MET A 18 -14.76 11.73 -14.06
C MET A 18 -13.51 12.56 -13.76
N ALA A 19 -13.68 13.84 -13.38
CA ALA A 19 -12.56 14.72 -13.07
C ALA A 19 -11.75 14.22 -11.87
N VAL A 20 -12.42 13.72 -10.83
CA VAL A 20 -11.77 13.13 -9.65
C VAL A 20 -11.02 11.86 -10.03
N GLY A 21 -11.64 10.98 -10.83
CA GLY A 21 -10.98 9.78 -11.34
C GLY A 21 -9.71 10.11 -12.14
N GLU A 22 -9.75 11.12 -13.01
CA GLU A 22 -8.58 11.55 -13.77
C GLU A 22 -7.49 12.15 -12.86
N ALA A 23 -7.87 12.95 -11.86
CA ALA A 23 -6.93 13.51 -10.90
C ALA A 23 -6.20 12.42 -10.10
N ILE A 24 -6.91 11.36 -9.68
CA ILE A 24 -6.32 10.22 -8.99
C ILE A 24 -5.35 9.45 -9.90
N LEU A 25 -5.73 9.25 -11.17
CA LEU A 25 -4.83 8.66 -12.17
C LEU A 25 -3.56 9.48 -12.36
N ALA A 26 -3.71 10.81 -12.47
CA ALA A 26 -2.58 11.72 -12.61
C ALA A 26 -1.65 11.67 -11.39
N ALA A 27 -2.24 11.66 -10.17
CA ALA A 27 -1.47 11.54 -8.93
C ALA A 27 -0.71 10.20 -8.86
N ALA A 28 -1.35 9.08 -9.21
CA ALA A 28 -0.71 7.77 -9.24
C ALA A 28 0.45 7.71 -10.26
N ARG A 29 0.24 8.25 -11.48
CA ARG A 29 1.30 8.34 -12.49
C ARG A 29 2.47 9.20 -12.01
N LEU A 30 2.17 10.34 -11.36
CA LEU A 30 3.19 11.23 -10.81
C LEU A 30 3.98 10.54 -9.70
N ALA A 31 3.31 9.79 -8.81
CA ALA A 31 3.97 9.02 -7.75
C ALA A 31 4.95 7.99 -8.33
N VAL A 32 4.52 7.22 -9.33
CA VAL A 32 5.38 6.25 -10.02
C VAL A 32 6.53 6.95 -10.75
N PHE A 33 6.27 8.05 -11.45
CA PHE A 33 7.30 8.79 -12.17
C PHE A 33 8.36 9.39 -11.25
N GLN A 34 7.96 9.86 -10.06
CA GLN A 34 8.86 10.45 -9.07
C GLN A 34 9.46 9.42 -8.10
N GLU A 35 9.10 8.13 -8.24
CA GLU A 35 9.46 7.08 -7.27
C GLU A 35 9.13 7.49 -5.83
N ALA A 36 7.96 8.08 -5.63
CA ALA A 36 7.52 8.68 -4.39
C ALA A 36 6.25 8.02 -3.84
N PRO A 37 6.11 7.91 -2.50
CA PRO A 37 4.87 7.46 -1.88
C PRO A 37 3.66 8.30 -2.30
N LEU A 38 2.50 7.66 -2.40
CA LEU A 38 1.22 8.33 -2.63
C LEU A 38 0.42 8.40 -1.33
N ILE A 39 0.03 9.62 -0.94
CA ILE A 39 -0.88 9.88 0.18
C ILE A 39 -2.20 10.37 -0.38
N MET A 40 -3.28 9.67 -0.07
CA MET A 40 -4.63 10.03 -0.47
C MET A 40 -5.46 10.45 0.75
N ILE A 41 -5.97 11.68 0.73
CA ILE A 41 -6.86 12.18 1.78
C ILE A 41 -8.27 12.24 1.22
N SER A 42 -9.16 11.42 1.78
CA SER A 42 -10.54 11.29 1.30
C SER A 42 -11.52 11.98 2.24
N ALA A 43 -12.37 12.82 1.63
CA ALA A 43 -13.54 13.44 2.24
C ALA A 43 -14.65 13.41 1.20
N SER A 44 -15.60 12.46 1.28
CA SER A 44 -16.53 12.21 0.16
C SER A 44 -17.80 11.51 0.58
N GLY A 45 -18.90 11.97 0.00
CA GLY A 45 -20.21 11.29 0.04
C GLY A 45 -20.34 10.11 -0.94
N GLY A 46 -19.31 9.80 -1.74
CA GLY A 46 -19.33 8.67 -2.66
C GLY A 46 -19.33 9.03 -4.14
N ALA A 47 -19.88 8.17 -5.00
CA ALA A 47 -19.95 8.39 -6.43
C ALA A 47 -20.94 9.51 -6.78
N ARG A 48 -20.56 10.37 -7.72
CA ARG A 48 -21.36 11.53 -8.13
C ARG A 48 -22.59 11.12 -8.93
N MET A 49 -23.78 11.29 -8.34
CA MET A 49 -25.03 10.88 -8.96
C MET A 49 -25.32 11.61 -10.28
N GLN A 50 -24.92 12.87 -10.39
CA GLN A 50 -25.15 13.71 -11.57
C GLN A 50 -24.44 13.20 -12.83
N GLU A 51 -23.36 12.42 -12.67
CA GLU A 51 -22.62 11.82 -13.77
C GLU A 51 -23.04 10.36 -14.05
N GLY A 52 -24.00 9.83 -13.30
CA GLY A 52 -24.58 8.50 -13.52
C GLY A 52 -23.54 7.39 -13.58
N ILE A 53 -23.61 6.54 -14.59
CA ILE A 53 -22.71 5.38 -14.78
C ILE A 53 -21.25 5.80 -14.92
N LEU A 54 -20.96 7.00 -15.42
CA LEU A 54 -19.58 7.46 -15.58
C LEU A 54 -18.87 7.64 -14.25
N SER A 55 -19.59 8.06 -13.20
CA SER A 55 -19.03 8.15 -11.86
C SER A 55 -18.76 6.75 -11.27
N LEU A 56 -19.63 5.78 -11.52
CA LEU A 56 -19.41 4.40 -11.08
C LEU A 56 -18.19 3.77 -11.76
N MET A 57 -17.96 4.08 -13.03
CA MET A 57 -16.79 3.61 -13.78
C MET A 57 -15.46 4.18 -13.25
N GLN A 58 -15.49 5.23 -12.42
CA GLN A 58 -14.27 5.70 -11.77
C GLN A 58 -13.78 4.76 -10.66
N MET A 59 -14.65 3.93 -10.07
CA MET A 59 -14.24 2.97 -9.05
C MET A 59 -13.19 1.99 -9.58
N PRO A 60 -13.43 1.17 -10.61
CA PRO A 60 -12.40 0.28 -11.14
C PRO A 60 -11.20 1.05 -11.70
N ARG A 61 -11.42 2.22 -12.28
CA ARG A 61 -10.35 3.04 -12.85
C ARG A 61 -9.36 3.52 -11.78
N THR A 62 -9.85 3.99 -10.63
CA THR A 62 -9.03 4.44 -9.52
C THR A 62 -8.32 3.26 -8.80
N ILE A 63 -8.97 2.10 -8.71
CA ILE A 63 -8.36 0.88 -8.20
C ILE A 63 -7.14 0.50 -9.04
N LEU A 64 -7.29 0.46 -10.37
CA LEU A 64 -6.17 0.15 -11.27
C LEU A 64 -5.03 1.19 -11.18
N ALA A 65 -5.35 2.45 -10.90
CA ALA A 65 -4.34 3.47 -10.69
C ALA A 65 -3.53 3.23 -9.42
N VAL A 66 -4.19 2.86 -8.32
CA VAL A 66 -3.55 2.50 -7.05
C VAL A 66 -2.72 1.23 -7.20
N ASP A 67 -3.23 0.22 -7.90
CA ASP A 67 -2.49 -1.03 -8.13
C ASP A 67 -1.15 -0.77 -8.84
N LYS A 68 -1.09 0.18 -9.79
CA LYS A 68 0.18 0.57 -10.42
C LYS A 68 1.19 1.19 -9.45
N VAL A 69 0.75 1.93 -8.44
CA VAL A 69 1.63 2.46 -7.40
C VAL A 69 2.20 1.32 -6.55
N LYS A 70 1.35 0.35 -6.18
CA LYS A 70 1.74 -0.84 -5.41
C LYS A 70 2.65 -1.78 -6.22
N GLU A 71 2.36 -1.99 -7.51
CA GLU A 71 3.23 -2.76 -8.41
C GLU A 71 4.63 -2.15 -8.54
N ALA A 72 4.73 -0.83 -8.45
CA ALA A 72 6.01 -0.12 -8.42
C ALA A 72 6.73 -0.21 -7.06
N GLY A 73 6.16 -0.92 -6.06
CA GLY A 73 6.73 -1.06 -4.73
C GLY A 73 6.67 0.22 -3.89
N LEU A 74 5.82 1.17 -4.25
CA LEU A 74 5.70 2.45 -3.57
C LEU A 74 4.59 2.41 -2.52
N PRO A 75 4.81 2.96 -1.31
CA PRO A 75 3.81 3.03 -0.27
C PRO A 75 2.59 3.84 -0.70
N TYR A 76 1.39 3.28 -0.48
CA TYR A 76 0.12 3.95 -0.66
C TYR A 76 -0.58 4.11 0.69
N ILE A 77 -0.66 5.32 1.21
CA ILE A 77 -1.26 5.64 2.51
C ILE A 77 -2.57 6.36 2.29
N THR A 78 -3.63 5.92 2.95
CA THR A 78 -4.93 6.59 2.91
C THR A 78 -5.25 7.25 4.25
N ILE A 79 -5.81 8.45 4.19
CA ILE A 79 -6.31 9.21 5.34
C ILE A 79 -7.81 9.40 5.12
N LEU A 80 -8.59 8.75 5.98
CA LEU A 80 -10.04 8.73 5.89
C LEU A 80 -10.60 9.81 6.82
N THR A 81 -11.19 10.84 6.25
CA THR A 81 -11.78 11.94 7.02
C THR A 81 -13.31 11.84 7.00
N ASP A 82 -13.98 12.70 7.75
CA ASP A 82 -15.42 12.73 7.90
C ASP A 82 -16.12 13.55 6.79
N PRO A 83 -17.03 12.95 5.99
CA PRO A 83 -17.26 11.52 5.81
C PRO A 83 -16.39 10.91 4.71
N THR A 84 -16.18 9.59 4.74
CA THR A 84 -15.68 8.83 3.61
C THR A 84 -16.63 7.67 3.31
N SER A 85 -17.44 7.79 2.25
CA SER A 85 -18.54 6.86 2.05
C SER A 85 -18.74 6.41 0.61
N GLY A 86 -19.62 5.44 0.41
CA GLY A 86 -20.12 4.97 -0.88
C GLY A 86 -19.03 4.43 -1.80
N GLY A 87 -19.06 4.86 -3.07
CA GLY A 87 -18.11 4.40 -4.08
C GLY A 87 -16.65 4.79 -3.82
N VAL A 88 -16.40 5.81 -2.99
CA VAL A 88 -15.04 6.22 -2.60
C VAL A 88 -14.46 5.23 -1.60
N SER A 89 -15.18 4.90 -0.54
CA SER A 89 -14.74 3.87 0.42
C SER A 89 -14.62 2.49 -0.25
N ALA A 90 -15.57 2.13 -1.12
CA ALA A 90 -15.56 0.84 -1.83
C ALA A 90 -14.54 0.77 -2.98
N SER A 91 -13.71 1.79 -3.18
CA SER A 91 -12.68 1.81 -4.21
C SER A 91 -11.30 2.15 -3.64
N PHE A 92 -10.73 3.27 -4.00
CA PHE A 92 -9.35 3.61 -3.66
C PHE A 92 -9.12 3.90 -2.17
N ALA A 93 -10.14 4.41 -1.43
CA ALA A 93 -9.93 4.89 -0.06
C ALA A 93 -9.58 3.75 0.93
N MET A 94 -10.17 2.56 0.77
CA MET A 94 -9.92 1.40 1.63
C MET A 94 -8.82 0.46 1.09
N ARG A 95 -8.01 0.91 0.14
CA ARG A 95 -6.92 0.13 -0.45
C ARG A 95 -5.53 0.55 0.00
N GLY A 96 -5.42 1.44 1.00
CA GLY A 96 -4.15 1.84 1.58
C GLY A 96 -3.34 0.64 2.06
N ASP A 97 -2.01 0.71 1.96
CA ASP A 97 -1.12 -0.20 2.69
C ASP A 97 -1.19 0.12 4.19
N ILE A 98 -1.49 1.38 4.49
CA ILE A 98 -1.88 1.87 5.81
C ILE A 98 -3.12 2.75 5.64
N ALA A 99 -4.18 2.41 6.34
CA ALA A 99 -5.42 3.17 6.42
C ALA A 99 -5.50 3.92 7.77
N MET A 100 -5.35 5.24 7.71
CA MET A 100 -5.48 6.12 8.88
C MET A 100 -6.85 6.78 8.87
N ALA A 101 -7.46 6.95 10.02
CA ALA A 101 -8.73 7.68 10.16
C ALA A 101 -8.61 8.86 11.13
N GLU A 102 -9.39 9.91 10.91
CA GLU A 102 -9.56 10.96 11.91
C GLU A 102 -10.52 10.51 13.01
N PRO A 103 -10.34 10.97 14.26
CA PRO A 103 -11.25 10.62 15.35
C PRO A 103 -12.70 10.98 15.03
N GLY A 104 -13.61 10.07 15.30
CA GLY A 104 -15.04 10.23 15.08
C GLY A 104 -15.50 10.28 13.63
N ALA A 105 -14.60 10.13 12.64
CA ALA A 105 -14.95 10.14 11.22
C ALA A 105 -15.92 9.01 10.88
N VAL A 106 -16.93 9.32 10.08
CA VAL A 106 -17.87 8.34 9.53
C VAL A 106 -17.27 7.74 8.24
N ILE A 107 -17.00 6.45 8.30
CA ILE A 107 -16.43 5.71 7.18
C ILE A 107 -17.33 4.51 6.91
N CYS A 108 -17.98 4.49 5.73
CA CYS A 108 -18.98 3.49 5.43
C CYS A 108 -19.11 3.26 3.92
N PHE A 109 -19.77 2.18 3.54
CA PHE A 109 -20.27 2.05 2.17
C PHE A 109 -21.69 2.59 2.08
N ALA A 110 -22.63 1.97 2.78
CA ALA A 110 -24.01 2.47 2.91
C ALA A 110 -24.16 3.21 4.24
N GLY A 111 -24.90 4.32 4.27
CA GLY A 111 -25.19 5.02 5.51
C GLY A 111 -25.96 4.17 6.52
N ALA A 112 -25.71 4.40 7.82
CA ALA A 112 -26.36 3.66 8.92
C ALA A 112 -27.89 3.60 8.77
N ARG A 113 -28.53 4.73 8.49
CA ARG A 113 -29.98 4.81 8.28
C ARG A 113 -30.48 3.86 7.18
N VAL A 114 -29.77 3.76 6.05
CA VAL A 114 -30.16 2.87 4.95
C VAL A 114 -30.04 1.41 5.38
N ILE A 115 -29.02 1.09 6.17
CA ILE A 115 -28.83 -0.26 6.71
C ILE A 115 -29.95 -0.60 7.67
N GLU A 116 -30.26 0.25 8.66
CA GLU A 116 -31.35 0.05 9.63
C GLU A 116 -32.72 -0.14 8.97
N GLU A 117 -33.02 0.71 7.97
CA GLU A 117 -34.28 0.57 7.21
C GLU A 117 -34.34 -0.75 6.40
N THR A 118 -33.18 -1.27 5.97
CA THR A 118 -33.10 -2.49 5.17
C THR A 118 -33.19 -3.75 6.03
N ILE A 119 -32.39 -3.82 7.11
CA ILE A 119 -32.35 -4.99 7.98
C ILE A 119 -33.39 -4.95 9.08
N ARG A 120 -33.96 -3.76 9.37
CA ARG A 120 -34.96 -3.49 10.43
C ARG A 120 -34.45 -3.82 11.83
N GLU A 121 -33.18 -3.60 12.08
CA GLU A 121 -32.52 -3.77 13.38
C GLU A 121 -31.78 -2.51 13.77
N GLU A 122 -31.64 -2.26 15.06
CA GLU A 122 -30.83 -1.16 15.58
C GLU A 122 -29.35 -1.51 15.44
N LEU A 123 -28.58 -0.55 14.99
CA LEU A 123 -27.14 -0.72 14.84
C LEU A 123 -26.41 -0.49 16.16
N PRO A 124 -25.26 -1.15 16.38
CA PRO A 124 -24.44 -0.95 17.56
C PRO A 124 -24.05 0.52 17.75
N GLU A 125 -23.86 0.94 19.00
CA GLU A 125 -23.37 2.28 19.31
C GLU A 125 -21.99 2.51 18.66
N GLY A 126 -21.82 3.69 18.06
CA GLY A 126 -20.57 4.04 17.36
C GLY A 126 -20.38 3.34 16.00
N PHE A 127 -21.36 2.60 15.52
CA PHE A 127 -21.28 1.92 14.23
C PHE A 127 -20.82 2.84 13.10
N GLN A 128 -19.87 2.38 12.28
CA GLN A 128 -19.24 3.15 11.20
C GLN A 128 -18.36 4.34 11.64
N ARG A 129 -18.12 4.55 12.93
CA ARG A 129 -17.14 5.52 13.41
C ARG A 129 -15.72 4.97 13.33
N ALA A 130 -14.75 5.85 13.20
CA ALA A 130 -13.34 5.49 13.08
C ALA A 130 -12.86 4.57 14.21
N GLU A 131 -13.28 4.82 15.44
CA GLU A 131 -12.94 4.04 16.63
C GLU A 131 -13.52 2.62 16.55
N TYR A 132 -14.80 2.50 16.16
CA TYR A 132 -15.46 1.22 15.95
C TYR A 132 -14.73 0.40 14.84
N LEU A 133 -14.35 1.07 13.76
CA LEU A 133 -13.64 0.43 12.66
C LEU A 133 -12.22 -0.01 13.03
N LEU A 134 -11.57 0.74 13.92
CA LEU A 134 -10.26 0.35 14.46
C LEU A 134 -10.38 -0.93 15.32
N GLU A 135 -11.36 -1.01 16.19
CA GLU A 135 -11.62 -2.19 17.02
C GLU A 135 -11.93 -3.44 16.18
N HIS A 136 -12.55 -3.25 15.02
CA HIS A 136 -12.90 -4.33 14.08
C HIS A 136 -11.83 -4.57 12.99
N GLY A 137 -10.67 -3.91 13.07
CA GLY A 137 -9.55 -4.13 12.14
C GLY A 137 -9.79 -3.62 10.72
N MET A 138 -10.73 -2.69 10.53
CA MET A 138 -11.03 -2.07 9.23
C MET A 138 -10.10 -0.90 8.89
N VAL A 139 -9.55 -0.26 9.90
CA VAL A 139 -8.51 0.77 9.79
C VAL A 139 -7.35 0.44 10.71
N ASP A 140 -6.15 0.90 10.37
CA ASP A 140 -4.93 0.56 11.12
C ASP A 140 -4.72 1.48 12.31
N MET A 141 -5.16 2.73 12.22
CA MET A 141 -5.00 3.70 13.30
C MET A 141 -5.99 4.85 13.20
N VAL A 142 -6.34 5.40 14.39
CA VAL A 142 -7.09 6.64 14.51
C VAL A 142 -6.15 7.72 15.02
N VAL A 143 -5.95 8.79 14.23
CA VAL A 143 -4.94 9.82 14.50
C VAL A 143 -5.56 11.21 14.40
N HIS A 144 -5.41 12.01 15.45
CA HIS A 144 -5.87 13.38 15.43
C HIS A 144 -5.08 14.22 14.41
N ARG A 145 -5.76 15.12 13.71
CA ARG A 145 -5.17 15.94 12.62
C ARG A 145 -3.88 16.66 13.03
N ARG A 146 -3.78 17.14 14.26
CA ARG A 146 -2.57 17.80 14.81
C ARG A 146 -1.35 16.87 14.85
N ASP A 147 -1.57 15.57 15.04
CA ASP A 147 -0.52 14.57 15.22
C ASP A 147 -0.23 13.80 13.90
N MET A 148 -1.05 14.08 12.86
CA MET A 148 -1.03 13.38 11.56
C MET A 148 0.33 13.53 10.87
N ARG A 149 0.89 14.74 10.87
CA ARG A 149 2.17 15.01 10.21
C ARG A 149 3.31 14.17 10.79
N ASP A 150 3.42 14.14 12.11
CA ASP A 150 4.51 13.42 12.78
C ASP A 150 4.34 11.91 12.64
N THR A 151 3.11 11.42 12.63
CA THR A 151 2.78 10.02 12.36
C THR A 151 3.17 9.65 10.93
N LEU A 152 2.79 10.46 9.94
CA LEU A 152 3.17 10.24 8.53
C LEU A 152 4.69 10.25 8.33
N VAL A 153 5.41 11.17 8.97
CA VAL A 153 6.87 11.20 8.88
C VAL A 153 7.48 9.91 9.40
N ARG A 154 7.02 9.38 10.52
CA ARG A 154 7.48 8.10 11.08
C ARG A 154 7.18 6.94 10.13
N LEU A 155 5.95 6.83 9.64
CA LEU A 155 5.53 5.77 8.73
C LEU A 155 6.34 5.80 7.42
N LEU A 156 6.48 6.96 6.80
CA LEU A 156 7.24 7.11 5.57
C LEU A 156 8.73 6.82 5.77
N THR A 157 9.29 7.20 6.91
CA THR A 157 10.68 6.86 7.23
C THR A 157 10.88 5.36 7.32
N LEU A 158 9.94 4.64 7.93
CA LEU A 158 10.00 3.17 8.03
C LEU A 158 9.79 2.49 6.68
N LEU A 159 8.79 2.92 5.90
CA LEU A 159 8.42 2.28 4.65
C LEU A 159 9.39 2.59 3.49
N CYS A 160 9.99 3.79 3.47
CA CYS A 160 10.89 4.21 2.40
C CYS A 160 12.38 3.99 2.71
N ASN A 161 12.75 3.80 3.99
CA ASN A 161 14.09 3.40 4.37
C ASN A 161 14.24 1.88 4.17
N GLN A 162 14.36 1.48 2.92
CA GLN A 162 14.87 0.15 2.62
C GLN A 162 16.36 0.15 2.96
N GLY A 163 16.70 -0.26 4.18
CA GLY A 163 18.06 -0.67 4.50
C GLY A 163 18.50 -1.78 3.53
N PRO A 164 19.81 -2.04 3.41
CA PRO A 164 20.26 -3.14 2.58
C PRO A 164 19.48 -4.40 2.96
N SER A 165 18.92 -5.09 1.97
CA SER A 165 18.21 -6.35 2.19
C SER A 165 19.13 -7.26 3.00
N ALA A 166 18.68 -7.65 4.19
CA ALA A 166 19.43 -8.61 4.99
C ALA A 166 19.63 -9.86 4.11
N ASP A 167 20.86 -10.32 3.98
CA ASP A 167 21.15 -11.60 3.35
C ASP A 167 20.32 -12.66 4.08
N VAL A 168 19.35 -13.22 3.40
CA VAL A 168 18.54 -14.31 3.95
C VAL A 168 19.45 -15.55 3.98
N VAL A 169 20.15 -15.75 5.08
CA VAL A 169 20.87 -16.99 5.31
C VAL A 169 19.82 -18.07 5.57
N ALA A 170 19.72 -19.00 4.62
CA ALA A 170 18.85 -20.15 4.79
C ALA A 170 19.25 -20.89 6.08
N MET A 171 18.29 -21.05 7.00
CA MET A 171 18.53 -21.87 8.19
C MET A 171 18.89 -23.30 7.75
N PRO A 172 19.96 -23.90 8.31
CA PRO A 172 20.29 -25.28 8.00
C PRO A 172 19.11 -26.17 8.38
N THR A 173 18.61 -26.93 7.41
CA THR A 173 17.48 -27.87 7.58
C THR A 173 17.88 -29.20 8.25
N SER A 174 19.07 -29.30 8.77
CA SER A 174 19.50 -30.51 9.49
C SER A 174 18.98 -30.50 10.93
N PRO A 175 18.34 -31.58 11.38
CA PRO A 175 17.99 -31.72 12.79
C PRO A 175 19.24 -31.61 13.66
N LEU A 176 19.17 -30.85 14.75
CA LEU A 176 20.20 -30.79 15.77
C LEU A 176 20.34 -32.18 16.40
N THR A 177 21.20 -33.02 15.83
CA THR A 177 21.70 -34.18 16.54
C THR A 177 22.67 -33.68 17.60
N PRO A 178 22.45 -34.01 18.90
CA PRO A 178 23.40 -33.67 19.94
C PRO A 178 24.75 -34.36 19.65
N PRO A 179 25.90 -33.70 19.93
CA PRO A 179 27.20 -34.29 19.66
C PRO A 179 27.35 -35.59 20.45
N SER A 180 27.58 -36.69 19.74
CA SER A 180 27.99 -37.95 20.37
C SER A 180 29.36 -37.76 21.04
N LYS A 181 29.44 -38.02 22.32
CA LYS A 181 30.72 -38.09 23.04
C LYS A 181 31.53 -39.26 22.48
N GLY A 182 32.68 -38.95 21.90
CA GLY A 182 33.72 -39.93 21.59
C GLY A 182 34.18 -39.83 20.14
N ASP A 183 35.26 -39.11 19.90
CA ASP A 183 36.45 -39.63 19.25
C ASP A 183 37.50 -38.52 19.18
N SER A 184 38.53 -38.74 19.97
CA SER A 184 39.77 -37.97 19.98
C SER A 184 40.71 -38.47 18.89
N ALA A 185 41.38 -37.49 18.27
CA ALA A 185 42.66 -37.61 17.57
C ALA A 185 42.71 -38.32 16.21
N GLU A 186 42.96 -37.56 15.17
CA GLU A 186 44.20 -37.75 14.37
C GLU A 186 44.48 -36.54 13.45
N THR A 187 45.64 -35.98 13.73
CA THR A 187 46.32 -34.95 12.93
C THR A 187 46.90 -35.57 11.65
N LYS A 188 46.55 -35.09 10.47
CA LYS A 188 47.41 -35.25 9.27
C LYS A 188 47.48 -33.96 8.44
N LYS A 189 48.67 -33.40 8.38
CA LYS A 189 49.20 -32.43 7.40
C LYS A 189 49.22 -33.07 6.00
N SER A 190 48.84 -32.32 4.97
CA SER A 190 49.55 -32.30 3.67
C SER A 190 48.95 -31.22 2.76
N GLN A 191 49.68 -30.23 2.50
CA GLN A 191 50.38 -29.91 1.23
C GLN A 191 49.53 -29.20 0.16
N SER A 192 49.96 -27.98 -0.02
CA SER A 192 49.80 -27.07 -1.14
C SER A 192 50.01 -27.72 -2.51
N LYS A 193 49.15 -27.36 -3.47
CA LYS A 193 49.61 -27.23 -4.88
C LYS A 193 48.86 -26.08 -5.57
N LYS A 194 49.64 -25.11 -6.01
CA LYS A 194 49.33 -24.10 -6.99
C LYS A 194 49.02 -24.74 -8.33
N ASN A 195 47.99 -24.26 -9.04
CA ASN A 195 48.11 -24.09 -10.50
C ASN A 195 47.09 -23.08 -10.96
N GLY A 196 47.60 -22.04 -11.59
CA GLY A 196 46.87 -21.02 -12.29
C GLY A 196 46.49 -21.46 -13.70
N THR A 197 45.46 -20.89 -14.20
CA THR A 197 45.27 -20.71 -15.67
C THR A 197 44.37 -19.50 -15.90
N ALA A 198 44.80 -18.68 -16.84
CA ALA A 198 44.29 -17.35 -17.20
C ALA A 198 42.96 -17.40 -18.01
N PRO A 199 42.28 -16.26 -18.19
CA PRO A 199 40.95 -16.20 -18.80
C PRO A 199 41.02 -16.21 -20.33
N ARG A 200 40.08 -16.92 -20.95
CA ARG A 200 39.90 -17.00 -22.40
C ARG A 200 38.94 -15.87 -22.85
N ARG A 201 39.47 -15.00 -23.68
CA ARG A 201 38.80 -13.95 -24.46
C ARG A 201 37.92 -14.59 -25.52
N VAL A 202 36.65 -14.26 -25.62
CA VAL A 202 35.78 -14.61 -26.73
C VAL A 202 35.48 -13.35 -27.51
N THR A 203 35.90 -13.38 -28.77
CA THR A 203 35.74 -12.35 -29.79
C THR A 203 34.31 -12.36 -30.36
N ASN A 204 33.82 -11.15 -30.52
CA ASN A 204 32.57 -10.79 -31.21
C ASN A 204 32.73 -10.97 -32.73
N THR A 205 31.78 -11.61 -33.39
CA THR A 205 31.68 -11.57 -34.84
C THR A 205 30.22 -11.21 -35.23
N GLN A 206 30.14 -10.10 -35.90
CA GLN A 206 28.97 -9.56 -36.58
C GLN A 206 28.49 -10.52 -37.68
N ASN A 207 27.21 -10.64 -37.90
CA ASN A 207 26.63 -10.83 -39.23
C ASN A 207 25.20 -10.25 -39.27
N ALA A 208 25.04 -9.27 -40.13
CA ALA A 208 23.75 -8.77 -40.58
C ALA A 208 23.32 -9.61 -41.82
N PRO A 209 22.03 -9.80 -42.05
CA PRO A 209 21.54 -10.09 -43.39
C PRO A 209 20.81 -8.87 -43.99
N LYS A 210 21.08 -8.67 -45.26
CA LYS A 210 20.28 -7.94 -46.24
C LYS A 210 19.08 -8.84 -46.63
N ASP A 211 17.93 -8.25 -46.72
CA ASP A 211 17.00 -8.03 -47.84
C ASP A 211 15.69 -7.50 -47.28
#